data_2439e51e059ebd32cd813421466e081c
#
_entry.id   2439e51e059ebd32cd813421466e081c
#
_cell.length_a   1.000
_cell.length_b   1.000
_cell.length_c   1.000
_cell.angle_alpha   90.00
_cell.angle_beta   90.00
_cell.angle_gamma   90.00
#
_symmetry.space_group_name_H-M   'P 1'
#
loop_
_entity.id
_entity.type
_entity.pdbx_description
1 polymer ?
#
loop_
_entity_poly.entity_id
_entity_poly.type
_entity_poly.pdbx_seq_one_letter_code
_entity_poly.pdbx_strand_id
1 'polypeptide(L)'
;MPATPRLHRKRFAPLAIAASLVASTTLGLSATGTLSAFTASITNSNNTAATGSLIMQETDSAGTTSCLSTSGTGNAYTSCSTINKYGGTTNQLTPGGAPNVTTVRLYNTGTTAVNGFTLAPGTCTKSGSGTGDLCGQLQLTLTCAPVTGGTAGTAVTLYNAVALNALGASKDIKAASATCVPPTSSTDYVRFTFSVQLSSSADNTVQAQSVSQPLVWTYTGA
;
A
#
# COMPACT_ATOMS: atom_id res chain seq x y z
N MET A 1 -71.98 83.05 -22.89
CA MET A 1 -71.10 81.88 -23.09
C MET A 1 -69.83 82.15 -22.28
N PRO A 2 -69.50 81.41 -21.24
CA PRO A 2 -68.33 81.72 -20.46
C PRO A 2 -67.11 81.02 -21.09
N ALA A 3 -65.99 81.76 -21.20
CA ALA A 3 -64.73 81.29 -21.68
C ALA A 3 -64.05 80.42 -20.61
N THR A 4 -63.68 79.15 -20.93
CA THR A 4 -62.94 78.23 -20.10
C THR A 4 -61.45 78.65 -20.03
N PRO A 5 -60.83 78.69 -18.87
CA PRO A 5 -59.44 79.04 -18.74
C PRO A 5 -58.56 77.90 -19.26
N ARG A 6 -57.70 78.11 -20.21
CA ARG A 6 -56.66 77.19 -20.63
C ARG A 6 -55.61 77.07 -19.53
N LEU A 7 -55.65 75.96 -18.80
CA LEU A 7 -54.59 75.53 -17.85
C LEU A 7 -53.25 75.45 -18.58
N HIS A 8 -52.25 76.15 -18.09
CA HIS A 8 -50.84 76.09 -18.55
C HIS A 8 -50.20 74.74 -18.19
N ARG A 9 -50.50 73.72 -18.98
CA ARG A 9 -49.96 72.33 -18.80
C ARG A 9 -48.47 72.21 -19.15
N LYS A 10 -47.83 73.24 -19.73
CA LYS A 10 -46.49 73.12 -20.27
C LYS A 10 -45.33 73.34 -19.26
N ARG A 11 -45.59 73.88 -18.08
CA ARG A 11 -44.51 74.19 -17.13
C ARG A 11 -44.16 73.16 -16.12
N PHE A 12 -45.00 72.15 -15.94
CA PHE A 12 -44.77 71.07 -14.95
C PHE A 12 -44.21 69.82 -15.57
N ALA A 13 -44.26 69.70 -16.92
CA ALA A 13 -43.74 68.48 -17.57
C ALA A 13 -42.23 68.26 -17.34
N PRO A 14 -41.32 69.21 -17.38
CA PRO A 14 -39.92 68.99 -17.09
C PRO A 14 -39.67 68.70 -15.63
N LEU A 15 -40.49 69.26 -14.74
CA LEU A 15 -40.35 68.95 -13.29
C LEU A 15 -40.80 67.52 -12.95
N ALA A 16 -41.86 67.03 -13.59
CA ALA A 16 -42.34 65.65 -13.41
C ALA A 16 -41.37 64.64 -13.98
N ILE A 17 -40.72 64.92 -15.12
CA ILE A 17 -39.68 64.07 -15.70
C ILE A 17 -38.44 64.08 -14.83
N ALA A 18 -38.00 65.19 -14.30
CA ALA A 18 -36.85 65.28 -13.38
C ALA A 18 -37.14 64.51 -12.06
N ALA A 19 -38.34 64.67 -11.52
CA ALA A 19 -38.73 63.96 -10.31
C ALA A 19 -38.82 62.43 -10.53
N SER A 20 -39.30 61.97 -11.69
CA SER A 20 -39.35 60.54 -12.01
C SER A 20 -37.98 59.94 -12.25
N LEU A 21 -37.04 60.69 -12.87
CA LEU A 21 -35.67 60.20 -13.03
C LEU A 21 -34.92 60.06 -11.69
N VAL A 22 -35.08 61.05 -10.79
CA VAL A 22 -34.48 60.97 -9.46
C VAL A 22 -35.09 59.85 -8.64
N ALA A 23 -36.40 59.65 -8.69
CA ALA A 23 -37.07 58.56 -8.01
C ALA A 23 -36.64 57.17 -8.54
N SER A 24 -36.44 57.01 -9.86
CA SER A 24 -35.98 55.77 -10.46
C SER A 24 -34.53 55.45 -10.13
N THR A 25 -33.66 56.45 -10.06
CA THR A 25 -32.25 56.23 -9.67
C THR A 25 -32.10 55.90 -8.17
N THR A 26 -32.88 56.53 -7.30
CA THR A 26 -32.87 56.22 -5.87
C THR A 26 -33.48 54.87 -5.59
N LEU A 27 -34.52 54.43 -6.33
CA LEU A 27 -35.07 53.08 -6.20
C LEU A 27 -34.09 52.02 -6.74
N GLY A 28 -33.37 52.31 -7.83
CA GLY A 28 -32.35 51.41 -8.36
C GLY A 28 -31.17 51.23 -7.42
N LEU A 29 -30.70 52.30 -6.79
CA LEU A 29 -29.62 52.25 -5.82
C LEU A 29 -30.03 51.57 -4.49
N SER A 30 -31.29 51.78 -4.07
CA SER A 30 -31.79 51.09 -2.87
C SER A 30 -32.04 49.59 -3.11
N ALA A 31 -32.47 49.22 -4.34
CA ALA A 31 -32.64 47.82 -4.69
C ALA A 31 -31.30 47.04 -4.79
N THR A 32 -30.24 47.71 -5.33
CA THR A 32 -28.91 47.07 -5.37
C THR A 32 -28.31 46.93 -3.95
N GLY A 33 -28.55 47.90 -3.07
CA GLY A 33 -28.08 47.82 -1.70
C GLY A 33 -28.84 46.80 -0.85
N THR A 34 -30.16 46.66 -1.09
CA THR A 34 -30.97 45.66 -0.35
C THR A 34 -30.79 44.23 -0.87
N LEU A 35 -30.50 44.09 -2.18
CA LEU A 35 -30.21 42.74 -2.73
C LEU A 35 -28.84 42.21 -2.27
N SER A 36 -27.85 43.08 -2.03
CA SER A 36 -26.57 42.67 -1.47
C SER A 36 -26.64 42.36 0.01
N ALA A 37 -27.67 42.86 0.71
CA ALA A 37 -27.88 42.56 2.14
C ALA A 37 -28.50 41.18 2.43
N PHE A 38 -29.00 40.49 1.38
CA PHE A 38 -29.58 39.14 1.50
C PHE A 38 -28.61 38.03 1.07
N THR A 39 -27.33 38.33 0.90
CA THR A 39 -26.33 37.27 0.68
C THR A 39 -26.11 36.48 1.99
N ALA A 40 -26.61 35.27 2.03
CA ALA A 40 -26.28 34.30 3.05
C ALA A 40 -25.16 33.42 2.51
N SER A 41 -23.98 33.43 3.13
CA SER A 41 -22.90 32.52 2.82
C SER A 41 -22.64 31.61 4.02
N ILE A 42 -22.54 30.31 3.78
CA ILE A 42 -22.08 29.35 4.76
C ILE A 42 -20.66 28.96 4.35
N THR A 43 -19.68 29.34 5.17
CA THR A 43 -18.32 28.91 5.00
C THR A 43 -18.08 27.66 5.84
N ASN A 44 -17.84 26.54 5.21
CA ASN A 44 -17.43 25.31 5.87
C ASN A 44 -15.90 25.23 5.83
N SER A 45 -15.25 25.72 6.88
CA SER A 45 -13.80 25.88 6.95
C SER A 45 -13.05 24.56 7.27
N ASN A 46 -13.78 23.47 7.64
CA ASN A 46 -13.18 22.21 8.07
C ASN A 46 -13.49 21.05 7.13
N ASN A 47 -13.57 21.31 5.83
CA ASN A 47 -13.67 20.23 4.84
C ASN A 47 -12.28 19.60 4.68
N THR A 48 -12.06 18.46 5.32
CA THR A 48 -10.82 17.70 5.23
C THR A 48 -11.10 16.35 4.56
N ALA A 49 -10.18 15.92 3.72
CA ALA A 49 -10.15 14.58 3.15
C ALA A 49 -8.77 13.97 3.38
N ALA A 50 -8.71 12.69 3.71
CA ALA A 50 -7.48 11.94 3.85
C ALA A 50 -7.53 10.69 2.96
N THR A 51 -6.39 10.31 2.39
CA THR A 51 -6.22 9.04 1.67
C THR A 51 -5.72 7.97 2.62
N GLY A 52 -6.12 6.71 2.36
CA GLY A 52 -5.54 5.57 3.05
C GLY A 52 -4.09 5.32 2.63
N SER A 53 -3.36 4.60 3.46
CA SER A 53 -1.99 4.15 3.19
C SER A 53 -1.92 2.63 3.21
N LEU A 54 -1.09 2.07 2.33
CA LEU A 54 -0.74 0.64 2.33
C LEU A 54 0.75 0.55 2.67
N ILE A 55 1.09 0.01 3.84
CA ILE A 55 2.47 -0.03 4.34
C ILE A 55 2.80 -1.47 4.73
N MET A 56 3.80 -2.04 4.05
CA MET A 56 4.36 -3.34 4.39
C MET A 56 5.51 -3.18 5.37
N GLN A 57 5.48 -3.96 6.43
CA GLN A 57 6.62 -4.13 7.34
C GLN A 57 6.99 -5.61 7.40
N GLU A 58 8.25 -5.90 7.15
CA GLU A 58 8.85 -7.22 7.40
C GLU A 58 9.78 -7.14 8.60
N THR A 59 9.65 -8.09 9.54
CA THR A 59 10.57 -8.22 10.67
C THR A 59 11.11 -9.64 10.76
N ASP A 60 12.25 -9.79 11.42
CA ASP A 60 12.75 -11.11 11.85
C ASP A 60 11.83 -11.73 12.90
N SER A 61 12.12 -12.97 13.29
CA SER A 61 11.34 -13.71 14.30
C SER A 61 11.36 -13.05 15.68
N ALA A 62 12.40 -12.31 16.02
CA ALA A 62 12.53 -11.58 17.30
C ALA A 62 11.85 -10.21 17.25
N GLY A 63 11.60 -9.64 16.04
CA GLY A 63 11.10 -8.28 15.86
C GLY A 63 12.16 -7.21 16.02
N THR A 64 13.44 -7.59 16.04
CA THR A 64 14.59 -6.69 16.26
C THR A 64 15.06 -6.04 14.96
N THR A 65 14.96 -6.76 13.85
CA THR A 65 15.28 -6.25 12.51
C THR A 65 14.00 -5.98 11.76
N SER A 66 13.87 -4.77 11.22
CA SER A 66 12.65 -4.33 10.52
C SER A 66 12.99 -3.65 9.21
N CYS A 67 12.23 -3.99 8.17
CA CYS A 67 12.23 -3.33 6.87
C CYS A 67 10.82 -2.79 6.58
N LEU A 68 10.72 -1.50 6.29
CA LEU A 68 9.47 -0.82 5.96
C LEU A 68 9.44 -0.45 4.48
N SER A 69 8.34 -0.69 3.79
CA SER A 69 8.18 -0.29 2.39
C SER A 69 8.37 1.22 2.19
N THR A 70 7.98 2.03 3.18
CA THR A 70 8.14 3.49 3.17
C THR A 70 9.59 3.98 3.37
N SER A 71 10.53 3.09 3.72
CA SER A 71 11.95 3.44 3.79
C SER A 71 12.60 3.59 2.42
N GLY A 72 11.89 3.23 1.35
CA GLY A 72 12.31 3.37 -0.04
C GLY A 72 11.49 4.41 -0.79
N THR A 73 11.85 4.63 -2.06
CA THR A 73 11.13 5.54 -2.95
C THR A 73 9.85 4.88 -3.47
N GLY A 74 8.74 5.64 -3.52
CA GLY A 74 7.47 5.14 -4.05
C GLY A 74 6.86 3.98 -3.24
N ASN A 75 7.09 3.94 -1.93
CA ASN A 75 6.63 2.87 -1.03
C ASN A 75 7.20 1.49 -1.42
N ALA A 76 8.42 1.46 -1.98
CA ALA A 76 9.14 0.25 -2.35
C ALA A 76 10.54 0.28 -1.74
N TYR A 77 10.84 -0.63 -0.81
CA TYR A 77 12.14 -0.77 -0.18
C TYR A 77 12.90 -1.96 -0.79
N THR A 78 13.91 -1.67 -1.59
CA THR A 78 14.65 -2.66 -2.38
C THR A 78 15.89 -3.21 -1.69
N SER A 79 16.26 -2.68 -0.53
CA SER A 79 17.55 -2.96 0.14
C SER A 79 17.43 -3.65 1.49
N CYS A 80 16.34 -4.41 1.75
CA CYS A 80 16.20 -5.21 2.95
C CYS A 80 17.09 -6.48 2.87
N SER A 81 18.39 -6.31 3.05
CA SER A 81 19.35 -7.42 3.04
C SER A 81 19.66 -8.00 4.41
N THR A 82 19.08 -7.43 5.47
CA THR A 82 19.38 -7.79 6.87
C THR A 82 18.66 -9.07 7.34
N ILE A 83 17.60 -9.48 6.62
CA ILE A 83 16.82 -10.68 6.95
C ILE A 83 17.09 -11.76 5.89
N ASN A 84 18.06 -12.65 6.16
CA ASN A 84 18.39 -13.75 5.27
C ASN A 84 17.41 -14.91 5.48
N LYS A 85 16.56 -15.17 4.48
CA LYS A 85 15.49 -16.18 4.56
C LYS A 85 15.99 -17.62 4.35
N TYR A 86 17.24 -17.80 3.89
CA TYR A 86 17.82 -19.12 3.64
C TYR A 86 18.82 -19.56 4.71
N GLY A 87 18.94 -18.80 5.80
CA GLY A 87 19.78 -19.16 6.94
C GLY A 87 21.24 -18.65 6.86
N GLY A 88 21.60 -18.00 5.75
CA GLY A 88 22.96 -17.46 5.56
C GLY A 88 24.00 -18.52 5.22
N THR A 89 25.27 -18.10 5.17
CA THR A 89 26.40 -18.94 4.76
C THR A 89 27.12 -19.63 5.95
N THR A 90 26.74 -19.25 7.18
CA THR A 90 27.35 -19.83 8.39
C THR A 90 26.73 -21.17 8.78
N ASN A 91 25.48 -21.44 8.38
CA ASN A 91 24.78 -22.69 8.62
C ASN A 91 24.88 -23.57 7.37
N GLN A 92 25.92 -24.38 7.31
CA GLN A 92 26.16 -25.26 6.17
C GLN A 92 25.15 -26.41 6.15
N LEU A 93 24.57 -26.66 4.98
CA LEU A 93 23.64 -27.75 4.75
C LEU A 93 24.39 -29.02 4.31
N THR A 94 23.95 -30.16 4.76
CA THR A 94 24.42 -31.49 4.31
C THR A 94 23.32 -32.18 3.53
N PRO A 95 23.66 -33.05 2.53
CA PRO A 95 22.67 -33.78 1.77
C PRO A 95 21.72 -34.59 2.67
N GLY A 96 20.40 -34.34 2.53
CA GLY A 96 19.38 -34.98 3.36
C GLY A 96 19.40 -34.61 4.85
N GLY A 97 20.28 -33.69 5.27
CA GLY A 97 20.38 -33.21 6.65
C GLY A 97 19.23 -32.32 7.09
N ALA A 98 19.31 -31.80 8.31
CA ALA A 98 18.32 -30.88 8.85
C ALA A 98 18.23 -29.58 8.02
N PRO A 99 17.05 -29.04 7.77
CA PRO A 99 16.89 -27.79 7.04
C PRO A 99 17.34 -26.58 7.87
N ASN A 100 17.78 -25.52 7.19
CA ASN A 100 17.84 -24.20 7.78
C ASN A 100 16.41 -23.63 7.84
N VAL A 101 15.99 -23.23 9.04
CA VAL A 101 14.66 -22.67 9.28
C VAL A 101 14.77 -21.20 9.67
N THR A 102 14.15 -20.33 8.86
CA THR A 102 14.07 -18.89 9.13
C THR A 102 12.61 -18.48 9.15
N THR A 103 12.25 -17.67 10.14
CA THR A 103 10.89 -17.15 10.28
C THR A 103 10.92 -15.63 10.15
N VAL A 104 10.00 -15.09 9.36
CA VAL A 104 9.75 -13.65 9.25
C VAL A 104 8.30 -13.35 9.55
N ARG A 105 8.04 -12.13 10.00
CA ARG A 105 6.71 -11.59 10.25
C ARG A 105 6.41 -10.50 9.25
N LEU A 106 5.26 -10.56 8.59
CA LEU A 106 4.77 -9.52 7.70
C LEU A 106 3.55 -8.87 8.29
N TYR A 107 3.57 -7.54 8.34
CA TYR A 107 2.50 -6.68 8.82
C TYR A 107 1.99 -5.79 7.69
N ASN A 108 0.75 -5.37 7.79
CA ASN A 108 0.23 -4.21 7.10
C ASN A 108 -0.03 -3.12 8.15
N THR A 109 0.94 -2.22 8.32
CA THR A 109 0.86 -1.10 9.27
C THR A 109 0.17 0.14 8.68
N GLY A 110 -0.30 0.05 7.43
CA GLY A 110 -1.11 1.07 6.78
C GLY A 110 -2.56 1.07 7.26
N THR A 111 -3.38 1.90 6.62
CA THR A 111 -4.82 2.05 6.91
C THR A 111 -5.72 1.40 5.85
N THR A 112 -5.13 0.97 4.72
CA THR A 112 -5.84 0.31 3.61
C THR A 112 -5.62 -1.20 3.68
N ALA A 113 -6.68 -1.98 3.47
CA ALA A 113 -6.59 -3.43 3.43
C ALA A 113 -5.79 -3.92 2.20
N VAL A 114 -5.08 -5.03 2.36
CA VAL A 114 -4.37 -5.71 1.28
C VAL A 114 -5.39 -6.44 0.40
N ASN A 115 -5.48 -6.06 -0.88
CA ASN A 115 -6.36 -6.71 -1.84
C ASN A 115 -5.64 -7.74 -2.72
N GLY A 116 -4.35 -7.58 -2.95
CA GLY A 116 -3.49 -8.59 -3.60
C GLY A 116 -2.19 -8.75 -2.82
N PHE A 117 -1.67 -9.97 -2.75
CA PHE A 117 -0.42 -10.27 -2.09
C PHE A 117 0.35 -11.34 -2.84
N THR A 118 1.55 -11.01 -3.28
CA THR A 118 2.41 -11.91 -4.05
C THR A 118 3.83 -12.00 -3.48
N LEU A 119 4.48 -13.14 -3.71
CA LEU A 119 5.91 -13.36 -3.55
C LEU A 119 6.51 -13.66 -4.92
N ALA A 120 7.42 -12.82 -5.38
CA ALA A 120 8.16 -13.04 -6.62
C ALA A 120 9.60 -13.42 -6.32
N PRO A 121 9.98 -14.69 -6.50
CA PRO A 121 11.38 -15.11 -6.46
C PRO A 121 12.10 -14.59 -7.70
N GLY A 122 13.27 -13.95 -7.48
CA GLY A 122 14.18 -13.63 -8.57
C GLY A 122 14.99 -14.85 -9.02
N THR A 123 15.94 -14.63 -9.91
CA THR A 123 16.85 -15.68 -10.36
C THR A 123 17.74 -16.16 -9.21
N CYS A 124 17.79 -17.46 -9.00
CA CYS A 124 18.77 -18.07 -8.12
C CYS A 124 20.14 -18.05 -8.79
N THR A 125 21.12 -17.45 -8.15
CA THR A 125 22.52 -17.39 -8.61
C THR A 125 23.40 -18.18 -7.65
N LYS A 126 24.33 -18.95 -8.18
CA LYS A 126 25.31 -19.70 -7.43
C LYS A 126 26.68 -19.04 -7.51
N SER A 127 27.48 -19.21 -6.47
CA SER A 127 28.88 -18.80 -6.40
C SER A 127 29.70 -19.88 -5.68
N GLY A 128 31.00 -19.89 -5.85
CA GLY A 128 31.93 -20.87 -5.31
C GLY A 128 32.54 -21.77 -6.37
N SER A 129 33.36 -22.74 -5.93
CA SER A 129 34.19 -23.56 -6.84
C SER A 129 33.52 -24.85 -7.33
N GLY A 130 32.39 -25.26 -6.73
CA GLY A 130 31.65 -26.45 -7.19
C GLY A 130 31.06 -26.27 -8.60
N THR A 131 30.94 -27.34 -9.36
CA THR A 131 30.46 -27.34 -10.74
C THR A 131 28.98 -27.68 -10.89
N GLY A 132 28.38 -28.27 -9.83
CA GLY A 132 26.97 -28.68 -9.84
C GLY A 132 25.97 -27.51 -9.78
N ASP A 133 24.69 -27.84 -9.91
CA ASP A 133 23.57 -26.86 -9.81
C ASP A 133 23.02 -26.85 -8.37
N LEU A 134 23.61 -26.04 -7.48
CA LEU A 134 23.14 -25.91 -6.10
C LEU A 134 21.72 -25.32 -6.05
N CYS A 135 21.33 -24.45 -6.98
CA CYS A 135 19.96 -23.91 -7.03
C CYS A 135 18.91 -25.01 -7.29
N GLY A 136 19.25 -26.01 -8.06
CA GLY A 136 18.39 -27.19 -8.33
C GLY A 136 18.38 -28.21 -7.20
N GLN A 137 19.42 -28.21 -6.34
CA GLN A 137 19.53 -29.16 -5.22
C GLN A 137 19.01 -28.60 -3.89
N LEU A 138 18.87 -27.26 -3.75
CA LEU A 138 18.24 -26.65 -2.58
C LEU A 138 16.73 -26.63 -2.72
N GLN A 139 16.03 -27.20 -1.75
CA GLN A 139 14.58 -27.32 -1.71
C GLN A 139 14.01 -26.38 -0.65
N LEU A 140 13.04 -25.56 -1.08
CA LEU A 140 12.29 -24.65 -0.21
C LEU A 140 10.95 -25.26 0.15
N THR A 141 10.68 -25.34 1.44
CA THR A 141 9.32 -25.43 1.98
C THR A 141 8.99 -24.09 2.62
N LEU A 142 7.93 -23.44 2.14
CA LEU A 142 7.44 -22.17 2.66
C LEU A 142 6.04 -22.37 3.23
N THR A 143 5.86 -22.02 4.49
CA THR A 143 4.54 -21.99 5.12
C THR A 143 4.20 -20.59 5.61
N CYS A 144 2.91 -20.28 5.71
CA CYS A 144 2.39 -19.06 6.33
C CYS A 144 1.36 -19.42 7.40
N ALA A 145 1.31 -18.65 8.46
CA ALA A 145 0.30 -18.76 9.51
C ALA A 145 -0.08 -17.36 10.02
N PRO A 146 -1.39 -17.04 10.11
CA PRO A 146 -1.81 -15.80 10.74
C PRO A 146 -1.49 -15.83 12.24
N VAL A 147 -1.16 -14.68 12.81
CA VAL A 147 -0.94 -14.52 14.25
C VAL A 147 -1.80 -13.35 14.71
N THR A 148 -2.75 -13.66 15.59
CA THR A 148 -3.70 -12.67 16.14
C THR A 148 -3.62 -12.70 17.67
N GLY A 149 -3.41 -11.53 18.27
CA GLY A 149 -3.24 -11.44 19.73
C GLY A 149 -2.09 -12.31 20.26
N GLY A 150 -1.04 -12.55 19.47
CA GLY A 150 0.10 -13.39 19.80
C GLY A 150 -0.12 -14.90 19.59
N THR A 151 -1.33 -15.33 19.24
CA THR A 151 -1.66 -16.76 19.00
C THR A 151 -1.58 -17.07 17.51
N ALA A 152 -0.80 -18.10 17.16
CA ALA A 152 -0.68 -18.58 15.79
C ALA A 152 -1.89 -19.41 15.39
N GLY A 153 -2.45 -19.12 14.23
CA GLY A 153 -3.47 -19.93 13.57
C GLY A 153 -2.86 -21.12 12.80
N THR A 154 -3.71 -21.79 12.04
CA THR A 154 -3.31 -22.94 11.22
C THR A 154 -2.33 -22.51 10.12
N ALA A 155 -1.23 -23.25 10.02
CA ALA A 155 -0.23 -23.04 8.97
C ALA A 155 -0.73 -23.58 7.62
N VAL A 156 -0.45 -22.83 6.56
CA VAL A 156 -0.74 -23.19 5.16
C VAL A 156 0.57 -23.32 4.42
N THR A 157 0.75 -24.38 3.63
CA THR A 157 1.94 -24.60 2.81
C THR A 157 1.79 -23.92 1.45
N LEU A 158 2.73 -23.04 1.14
CA LEU A 158 2.80 -22.31 -0.12
C LEU A 158 3.73 -22.98 -1.15
N TYR A 159 4.89 -23.44 -0.69
CA TYR A 159 5.82 -24.29 -1.43
C TYR A 159 6.11 -25.53 -0.59
N ASN A 160 6.19 -26.69 -1.22
CA ASN A 160 6.48 -27.96 -0.56
C ASN A 160 7.68 -28.62 -1.22
N ALA A 161 8.86 -28.46 -0.64
CA ALA A 161 10.12 -29.02 -1.11
C ALA A 161 10.39 -28.70 -2.62
N VAL A 162 10.18 -27.44 -3.02
CA VAL A 162 10.41 -27.01 -4.41
C VAL A 162 11.83 -26.50 -4.57
N ALA A 163 12.53 -26.93 -5.62
CA ALA A 163 13.87 -26.45 -5.92
C ALA A 163 13.90 -24.93 -6.14
N LEU A 164 14.97 -24.23 -5.70
CA LEU A 164 15.02 -22.75 -5.77
C LEU A 164 14.93 -22.21 -7.20
N ASN A 165 15.48 -22.95 -8.18
CA ASN A 165 15.38 -22.61 -9.60
C ASN A 165 14.01 -22.93 -10.23
N ALA A 166 13.12 -23.64 -9.51
CA ALA A 166 11.79 -24.05 -9.95
C ALA A 166 10.63 -23.33 -9.23
N LEU A 167 10.90 -22.29 -8.41
CA LEU A 167 9.88 -21.58 -7.66
C LEU A 167 8.87 -20.82 -8.53
N GLY A 168 9.17 -20.61 -9.81
CA GLY A 168 8.34 -19.85 -10.74
C GLY A 168 8.55 -18.34 -10.64
N ALA A 169 7.85 -17.58 -11.49
CA ALA A 169 8.03 -16.14 -11.58
C ALA A 169 7.34 -15.38 -10.42
N SER A 170 6.19 -15.88 -9.96
CA SER A 170 5.42 -15.26 -8.87
C SER A 170 4.46 -16.27 -8.26
N LYS A 171 4.29 -16.20 -6.95
CA LYS A 171 3.29 -16.94 -6.17
C LYS A 171 2.24 -15.96 -5.66
N ASP A 172 0.99 -16.15 -6.06
CA ASP A 172 -0.14 -15.42 -5.46
C ASP A 172 -0.45 -16.04 -4.09
N ILE A 173 -0.09 -15.32 -3.04
CA ILE A 173 -0.28 -15.74 -1.64
C ILE A 173 -1.75 -15.68 -1.27
N LYS A 174 -2.44 -14.60 -1.69
CA LYS A 174 -3.87 -14.41 -1.38
C LYS A 174 -4.74 -15.48 -2.03
N ALA A 175 -4.46 -15.81 -3.30
CA ALA A 175 -5.18 -16.89 -4.00
C ALA A 175 -4.88 -18.26 -3.37
N ALA A 176 -3.65 -18.48 -2.88
CA ALA A 176 -3.31 -19.73 -2.18
C ALA A 176 -4.01 -19.83 -0.81
N SER A 177 -4.09 -18.74 -0.07
CA SER A 177 -4.82 -18.67 1.21
C SER A 177 -5.08 -17.22 1.64
N ALA A 178 -6.34 -16.88 1.82
CA ALA A 178 -6.72 -15.56 2.33
C ALA A 178 -6.23 -15.33 3.78
N THR A 179 -6.02 -16.39 4.57
CA THR A 179 -5.50 -16.28 5.95
C THR A 179 -4.03 -15.89 6.00
N CYS A 180 -3.31 -16.01 4.88
CA CYS A 180 -1.92 -15.59 4.75
C CYS A 180 -1.76 -14.12 4.32
N VAL A 181 -2.84 -13.36 4.26
CA VAL A 181 -2.82 -11.92 3.99
C VAL A 181 -2.79 -11.16 5.32
N PRO A 182 -1.76 -10.31 5.57
CA PRO A 182 -1.69 -9.55 6.80
C PRO A 182 -2.89 -8.59 6.96
N PRO A 183 -3.57 -8.60 8.11
CA PRO A 183 -4.62 -7.63 8.39
C PRO A 183 -4.04 -6.23 8.56
N THR A 184 -4.90 -5.20 8.45
CA THR A 184 -4.54 -3.83 8.83
C THR A 184 -4.36 -3.77 10.35
N SER A 185 -3.13 -3.92 10.82
CA SER A 185 -2.80 -3.99 12.25
C SER A 185 -1.31 -3.73 12.46
N SER A 186 -0.97 -3.12 13.60
CA SER A 186 0.40 -2.97 14.06
C SER A 186 0.86 -4.13 14.97
N THR A 187 -0.05 -5.00 15.40
CA THR A 187 0.20 -6.09 16.35
C THR A 187 -0.06 -7.47 15.75
N ASP A 188 -1.07 -7.59 14.91
CA ASP A 188 -1.38 -8.84 14.22
C ASP A 188 -0.60 -8.92 12.90
N TYR A 189 -0.13 -10.11 12.59
CA TYR A 189 0.75 -10.31 11.44
C TYR A 189 0.55 -11.70 10.83
N VAL A 190 1.17 -11.91 9.68
CA VAL A 190 1.35 -13.27 9.14
C VAL A 190 2.80 -13.68 9.32
N ARG A 191 2.98 -14.84 9.92
CA ARG A 191 4.28 -15.49 10.09
C ARG A 191 4.56 -16.34 8.86
N PHE A 192 5.69 -16.10 8.20
CA PHE A 192 6.22 -16.93 7.12
C PHE A 192 7.42 -17.71 7.62
N THR A 193 7.41 -19.02 7.42
CA THR A 193 8.52 -19.91 7.81
C THR A 193 9.13 -20.50 6.54
N PHE A 194 10.39 -20.17 6.32
CA PHE A 194 11.25 -20.69 5.26
C PHE A 194 12.05 -21.84 5.81
N SER A 195 11.92 -23.01 5.22
CA SER A 195 12.69 -24.20 5.54
C SER A 195 13.46 -24.61 4.28
N VAL A 196 14.76 -24.41 4.29
CA VAL A 196 15.64 -24.70 3.14
C VAL A 196 16.50 -25.91 3.46
N GLN A 197 16.41 -26.96 2.65
CA GLN A 197 17.11 -28.22 2.80
C GLN A 197 17.92 -28.55 1.55
N LEU A 198 19.10 -29.13 1.72
CA LEU A 198 19.84 -29.72 0.62
C LEU A 198 19.28 -31.11 0.30
N SER A 199 18.96 -31.35 -0.95
CA SER A 199 18.47 -32.65 -1.41
C SER A 199 19.38 -33.83 -0.96
N SER A 200 18.79 -34.92 -0.57
CA SER A 200 19.54 -36.13 -0.26
C SER A 200 20.30 -36.71 -1.49
N SER A 201 19.89 -36.34 -2.70
CA SER A 201 20.57 -36.69 -3.94
C SER A 201 21.73 -35.75 -4.34
N ALA A 202 21.98 -34.70 -3.54
CA ALA A 202 23.09 -33.79 -3.80
C ALA A 202 24.43 -34.49 -3.62
N ASP A 203 25.30 -34.35 -4.58
CA ASP A 203 26.63 -34.95 -4.62
C ASP A 203 27.76 -33.94 -4.37
N ASN A 204 28.99 -34.37 -4.47
CA ASN A 204 30.17 -33.54 -4.24
C ASN A 204 30.33 -32.38 -5.25
N THR A 205 29.60 -32.38 -6.37
CA THR A 205 29.69 -31.27 -7.35
C THR A 205 29.14 -29.96 -6.83
N VAL A 206 28.29 -29.99 -5.81
CA VAL A 206 27.73 -28.79 -5.17
C VAL A 206 28.51 -28.32 -3.92
N GLN A 207 29.62 -29.00 -3.60
CA GLN A 207 30.46 -28.58 -2.47
C GLN A 207 31.07 -27.22 -2.68
N ALA A 208 31.34 -26.48 -1.58
CA ALA A 208 31.96 -25.16 -1.58
C ALA A 208 31.19 -24.12 -2.45
N GLN A 209 29.90 -24.28 -2.57
CA GLN A 209 29.01 -23.33 -3.24
C GLN A 209 28.12 -22.58 -2.23
N SER A 210 27.68 -21.41 -2.62
CA SER A 210 26.61 -20.66 -1.98
C SER A 210 25.60 -20.16 -3.02
N VAL A 211 24.41 -19.81 -2.59
CA VAL A 211 23.37 -19.24 -3.45
C VAL A 211 22.94 -17.89 -2.96
N SER A 212 22.49 -17.06 -3.90
CA SER A 212 21.79 -15.82 -3.65
C SER A 212 20.55 -15.78 -4.53
N GLN A 213 19.40 -15.43 -3.97
CA GLN A 213 18.14 -15.27 -4.68
C GLN A 213 17.34 -14.13 -4.07
N PRO A 214 17.00 -13.08 -4.84
CA PRO A 214 16.07 -12.05 -4.40
C PRO A 214 14.68 -12.63 -4.17
N LEU A 215 14.00 -12.17 -3.12
CA LEU A 215 12.60 -12.48 -2.84
C LEU A 215 11.85 -11.18 -2.66
N VAL A 216 10.87 -10.90 -3.49
CA VAL A 216 10.13 -9.65 -3.51
C VAL A 216 8.69 -9.90 -3.06
N TRP A 217 8.31 -9.30 -1.94
CA TRP A 217 6.92 -9.22 -1.49
C TRP A 217 6.23 -8.03 -2.13
N THR A 218 5.00 -8.19 -2.57
CA THR A 218 4.20 -7.10 -3.12
C THR A 218 2.78 -7.12 -2.54
N TYR A 219 2.35 -5.99 -1.96
CA TYR A 219 0.95 -5.74 -1.62
C TYR A 219 0.32 -4.84 -2.68
N THR A 220 -0.94 -5.11 -3.00
CA THR A 220 -1.79 -4.17 -3.74
C THR A 220 -3.01 -3.84 -2.90
N GLY A 221 -3.40 -2.57 -2.88
CA GLY A 221 -4.62 -2.09 -2.24
C GLY A 221 -5.85 -2.23 -3.14
N ALA A 222 -7.01 -1.92 -2.62
CA ALA A 222 -8.27 -1.82 -3.37
C ALA A 222 -8.29 -0.51 -4.16
#